data_ce5759ebf8bd97448ea8067570b5dcc2
#
_entry.id   ce5759ebf8bd97448ea8067570b5dcc2
#
_cell.length_a   1.000
_cell.length_b   1.000
_cell.length_c   1.000
_cell.angle_alpha   90.00
_cell.angle_beta   90.00
_cell.angle_gamma   90.00
#
_symmetry.space_group_name_H-M   'P 1'
#
loop_
_entity.id
_entity.type
_entity.pdbx_description
1 polymer ?
#
loop_
_entity_poly.entity_id
_entity_poly.type
_entity_poly.pdbx_seq_one_letter_code
_entity_poly.pdbx_strand_id
1 'polypeptide(L)'
;LDECGFMVQSILENGLLSILMLGGFHLTSLPAHSVIVRTRDGKKHRGITTSKPVHFLTAAQKNDNSLAIEDILVDVGASSREEVTEVYGIRPGDPIMPDVSFEYHKENGILYGKAFDNRLGCVSIIDTMQALRDEADQLAVEVVGAFAAQEEVGTRGATVTAQQVQPDLAIVFEGSPADDFYFRAGIAQGCLRSGVQIRHMDNSYISNVEFIRFAQETGDKLGIKYQDAVRRGGSTNAGKISLTGKAVPVLVLGIPSRYVHSHYNFCAEEDVDATVRMAVEVIRGLDEERIARILRKEVI
;
A
#
# COMPACT_ATOMS: atom_id res chain seq x y z
N LEU A 1 7.81 6.09 -3.38
CA LEU A 1 6.98 5.01 -2.90
C LEU A 1 7.73 4.25 -1.83
N ASP A 2 7.11 4.06 -0.71
CA ASP A 2 7.63 3.29 0.43
C ASP A 2 6.71 2.09 0.69
N GLU A 3 7.22 1.18 1.48
CA GLU A 3 6.49 0.01 1.97
C GLU A 3 6.67 -0.05 3.49
N CYS A 4 5.74 -0.66 4.19
CA CYS A 4 5.91 -0.97 5.60
C CYS A 4 7.19 -1.76 5.84
N GLY A 5 7.98 -1.35 6.82
CA GLY A 5 9.26 -1.95 7.16
C GLY A 5 9.83 -1.39 8.45
N PHE A 6 11.14 -1.45 8.58
CA PHE A 6 11.82 -0.97 9.78
C PHE A 6 13.10 -0.22 9.41
N MET A 7 13.65 0.47 10.38
CA MET A 7 14.94 1.13 10.31
C MET A 7 15.77 0.75 11.52
N VAL A 8 17.06 0.49 11.33
CA VAL A 8 18.00 0.28 12.43
C VAL A 8 18.06 1.55 13.26
N GLN A 9 17.63 1.46 14.52
CA GLN A 9 17.71 2.59 15.47
C GLN A 9 19.05 2.62 16.17
N SER A 10 19.47 1.48 16.71
CA SER A 10 20.78 1.34 17.37
C SER A 10 21.28 -0.10 17.28
N ILE A 11 22.56 -0.30 17.61
CA ILE A 11 23.22 -1.60 17.66
C ILE A 11 23.60 -1.86 19.11
N LEU A 12 23.11 -2.95 19.67
CA LEU A 12 23.40 -3.33 21.06
C LEU A 12 24.78 -3.99 21.18
N GLU A 13 25.32 -4.03 22.40
CA GLU A 13 26.65 -4.62 22.67
C GLU A 13 26.77 -6.09 22.26
N ASN A 14 25.64 -6.83 22.34
CA ASN A 14 25.56 -8.24 21.95
C ASN A 14 25.28 -8.48 20.46
N GLY A 15 25.32 -7.43 19.63
CA GLY A 15 25.11 -7.51 18.18
C GLY A 15 23.67 -7.48 17.71
N LEU A 16 22.68 -7.43 18.59
CA LEU A 16 21.28 -7.27 18.20
C LEU A 16 21.00 -5.83 17.75
N LEU A 17 20.08 -5.67 16.81
CA LEU A 17 19.65 -4.37 16.30
C LEU A 17 18.33 -3.96 16.96
N SER A 18 18.28 -2.79 17.59
CA SER A 18 16.99 -2.17 17.91
C SER A 18 16.44 -1.49 16.66
N ILE A 19 15.11 -1.45 16.53
CA ILE A 19 14.43 -1.03 15.32
C ILE A 19 13.33 -0.02 15.60
N LEU A 20 13.04 0.82 14.60
CA LEU A 20 11.83 1.64 14.52
C LEU A 20 10.97 1.15 13.38
N MET A 21 9.65 1.11 13.58
CA MET A 21 8.71 0.83 12.51
C MET A 21 8.58 2.01 11.55
N LEU A 22 8.53 1.68 10.26
CA LEU A 22 8.11 2.57 9.19
C LEU A 22 6.79 2.03 8.65
N GLY A 23 5.71 2.74 8.90
CA GLY A 23 4.34 2.25 8.68
C GLY A 23 3.80 1.42 9.85
N GLY A 24 2.62 0.86 9.68
CA GLY A 24 1.90 0.14 10.72
C GLY A 24 2.01 -1.37 10.59
N PHE A 25 2.54 -2.05 11.60
CA PHE A 25 2.46 -3.51 11.75
C PHE A 25 1.71 -3.88 13.02
N HIS A 26 1.05 -5.03 13.00
CA HIS A 26 0.55 -5.63 14.23
C HIS A 26 1.71 -6.33 14.94
N LEU A 27 2.11 -5.87 16.13
CA LEU A 27 3.33 -6.31 16.80
C LEU A 27 3.41 -7.83 17.00
N THR A 28 2.30 -8.48 17.29
CA THR A 28 2.26 -9.94 17.53
C THR A 28 2.52 -10.76 16.25
N SER A 29 2.47 -10.14 15.06
CA SER A 29 2.79 -10.79 13.79
C SER A 29 4.26 -10.64 13.39
N LEU A 30 5.08 -9.94 14.20
CA LEU A 30 6.47 -9.66 13.84
C LEU A 30 7.49 -10.71 14.30
N PRO A 31 7.34 -11.37 15.48
CA PRO A 31 8.37 -12.27 15.98
C PRO A 31 8.67 -13.45 15.05
N ALA A 32 9.94 -13.85 14.99
CA ALA A 32 10.44 -15.03 14.26
C ALA A 32 10.28 -14.95 12.72
N HIS A 33 10.21 -13.75 12.15
CA HIS A 33 10.15 -13.57 10.70
C HIS A 33 11.52 -13.22 10.10
N SER A 34 11.78 -13.73 8.91
CA SER A 34 12.98 -13.36 8.14
C SER A 34 12.88 -11.94 7.62
N VAL A 35 13.95 -11.19 7.77
CA VAL A 35 14.10 -9.82 7.27
C VAL A 35 15.42 -9.64 6.54
N ILE A 36 15.51 -8.61 5.71
CA ILE A 36 16.74 -8.18 5.06
C ILE A 36 17.11 -6.80 5.57
N VAL A 37 18.31 -6.69 6.10
CA VAL A 37 18.97 -5.40 6.38
C VAL A 37 19.80 -5.01 5.15
N ARG A 38 19.57 -3.81 4.61
CA ARG A 38 20.31 -3.30 3.45
C ARG A 38 21.25 -2.19 3.90
N THR A 39 22.55 -2.41 3.73
CA THR A 39 23.58 -1.43 4.05
C THR A 39 23.71 -0.34 2.98
N ARG A 40 24.39 0.75 3.30
CA ARG A 40 24.60 1.90 2.38
C ARG A 40 25.33 1.54 1.10
N ASP A 41 26.24 0.56 1.13
CA ASP A 41 26.94 0.02 -0.04
C ASP A 41 26.09 -0.98 -0.85
N GLY A 42 24.82 -1.18 -0.45
CA GLY A 42 23.85 -2.00 -1.15
C GLY A 42 23.89 -3.49 -0.80
N LYS A 43 24.79 -3.92 0.08
CA LYS A 43 24.80 -5.31 0.57
C LYS A 43 23.51 -5.62 1.34
N LYS A 44 23.09 -6.88 1.24
CA LYS A 44 21.89 -7.40 1.90
C LYS A 44 22.29 -8.47 2.89
N HIS A 45 21.93 -8.29 4.14
CA HIS A 45 22.14 -9.26 5.20
C HIS A 45 20.80 -9.78 5.69
N ARG A 46 20.63 -11.09 5.68
CA ARG A 46 19.45 -11.72 6.26
C ARG A 46 19.54 -11.66 7.77
N GLY A 47 18.43 -11.30 8.40
CA GLY A 47 18.23 -11.34 9.84
C GLY A 47 16.89 -11.97 10.18
N ILE A 48 16.65 -12.12 11.48
CA ILE A 48 15.39 -12.63 12.03
C ILE A 48 14.93 -11.65 13.10
N THR A 49 13.64 -11.30 13.08
CA THR A 49 13.02 -10.59 14.21
C THR A 49 13.00 -11.50 15.43
N THR A 50 13.45 -11.01 16.58
CA THR A 50 13.61 -11.84 17.77
C THR A 50 12.29 -12.42 18.26
N SER A 51 12.36 -13.65 18.73
CA SER A 51 11.28 -14.33 19.41
C SER A 51 11.84 -15.13 20.58
N LYS A 52 11.27 -14.95 21.76
CA LYS A 52 11.73 -15.70 22.94
C LYS A 52 11.24 -17.15 22.86
N PRO A 53 12.15 -18.13 22.86
CA PRO A 53 11.76 -19.55 22.84
C PRO A 53 10.89 -19.90 24.03
N VAL A 54 9.90 -20.78 23.81
CA VAL A 54 8.91 -21.20 24.82
C VAL A 54 9.57 -21.73 26.10
N HIS A 55 10.77 -22.30 25.99
CA HIS A 55 11.54 -22.84 27.11
C HIS A 55 11.98 -21.76 28.12
N PHE A 56 12.10 -20.51 27.68
CA PHE A 56 12.51 -19.39 28.51
C PHE A 56 11.35 -18.48 28.94
N LEU A 57 10.10 -18.83 28.57
CA LEU A 57 8.92 -18.11 29.01
C LEU A 57 8.46 -18.58 30.39
N THR A 58 8.18 -17.65 31.29
CA THR A 58 7.47 -17.92 32.54
C THR A 58 6.02 -18.25 32.26
N ALA A 59 5.31 -18.85 33.23
CA ALA A 59 3.89 -19.15 33.12
C ALA A 59 3.04 -17.91 32.84
N ALA A 60 3.39 -16.76 33.42
CA ALA A 60 2.74 -15.48 33.16
C ALA A 60 2.98 -15.01 31.69
N GLN A 61 4.23 -15.05 31.21
CA GLN A 61 4.58 -14.65 29.85
C GLN A 61 3.98 -15.52 28.76
N LYS A 62 3.64 -16.78 29.05
CA LYS A 62 2.95 -17.65 28.08
C LYS A 62 1.52 -17.20 27.78
N ASN A 63 0.92 -16.46 28.71
CA ASN A 63 -0.45 -15.97 28.59
C ASN A 63 -0.51 -14.45 28.33
N ASP A 64 0.65 -13.79 28.30
CA ASP A 64 0.76 -12.36 28.06
C ASP A 64 1.04 -12.13 26.56
N ASN A 65 0.08 -11.53 25.87
CA ASN A 65 0.19 -11.11 24.48
C ASN A 65 0.59 -9.63 24.34
N SER A 66 0.92 -8.96 25.44
CA SER A 66 1.45 -7.60 25.40
C SER A 66 2.88 -7.64 24.83
N LEU A 67 3.09 -6.94 23.73
CA LEU A 67 4.37 -6.83 23.05
C LEU A 67 4.58 -5.36 22.68
N ALA A 68 5.69 -4.79 23.12
CA ALA A 68 6.11 -3.47 22.71
C ALA A 68 7.11 -3.58 21.55
N ILE A 69 7.24 -2.54 20.74
CA ILE A 69 8.20 -2.55 19.63
C ILE A 69 9.64 -2.68 20.15
N GLU A 70 9.91 -2.16 21.34
CA GLU A 70 11.20 -2.23 22.03
C GLU A 70 11.60 -3.67 22.40
N ASP A 71 10.64 -4.58 22.48
CA ASP A 71 10.87 -6.01 22.75
C ASP A 71 11.28 -6.77 21.48
N ILE A 72 11.09 -6.15 20.32
CA ILE A 72 11.40 -6.74 19.02
C ILE A 72 12.72 -6.18 18.52
N LEU A 73 13.72 -7.06 18.47
CA LEU A 73 15.02 -6.74 17.93
C LEU A 73 15.23 -7.52 16.62
N VAL A 74 16.29 -7.20 15.88
CA VAL A 74 16.70 -8.00 14.73
C VAL A 74 18.07 -8.62 15.01
N ASP A 75 18.13 -9.92 14.83
CA ASP A 75 19.35 -10.73 14.93
C ASP A 75 19.87 -11.02 13.52
N VAL A 76 21.11 -10.64 13.23
CA VAL A 76 21.81 -10.93 11.96
C VAL A 76 22.87 -12.03 12.13
N GLY A 77 22.88 -12.70 13.30
CA GLY A 77 23.83 -13.76 13.63
C GLY A 77 25.18 -13.25 14.15
N ALA A 78 25.30 -11.96 14.47
CA ALA A 78 26.48 -11.37 15.06
C ALA A 78 26.50 -11.56 16.59
N SER A 79 27.69 -11.56 17.16
CA SER A 79 27.89 -11.75 18.61
C SER A 79 28.33 -10.45 19.32
N SER A 80 28.64 -9.41 18.58
CA SER A 80 29.06 -8.12 19.15
C SER A 80 28.69 -6.95 18.22
N ARG A 81 28.66 -5.76 18.78
CA ARG A 81 28.50 -4.49 18.04
C ARG A 81 29.59 -4.33 16.97
N GLU A 82 30.83 -4.63 17.33
CA GLU A 82 32.00 -4.51 16.43
C GLU A 82 31.81 -5.41 15.21
N GLU A 83 31.35 -6.64 15.40
CA GLU A 83 31.09 -7.57 14.30
C GLU A 83 30.01 -7.01 13.36
N VAL A 84 28.91 -6.50 13.91
CA VAL A 84 27.84 -5.86 13.11
C VAL A 84 28.39 -4.68 12.32
N THR A 85 29.22 -3.84 12.93
CA THR A 85 29.69 -2.61 12.30
C THR A 85 30.84 -2.85 11.33
N GLU A 86 31.79 -3.72 11.66
CA GLU A 86 33.04 -3.88 10.89
C GLU A 86 32.95 -5.02 9.87
N VAL A 87 32.19 -6.09 10.18
CA VAL A 87 32.09 -7.26 9.29
C VAL A 87 30.82 -7.11 8.40
N TYR A 88 29.66 -6.81 8.99
CA TYR A 88 28.40 -6.65 8.23
C TYR A 88 28.27 -5.26 7.62
N GLY A 89 28.90 -4.24 8.17
CA GLY A 89 28.83 -2.86 7.69
C GLY A 89 27.49 -2.17 8.00
N ILE A 90 26.69 -2.75 8.89
CA ILE A 90 25.37 -2.22 9.27
C ILE A 90 25.55 -1.00 10.19
N ARG A 91 24.73 0.01 9.98
CA ARG A 91 24.73 1.28 10.73
C ARG A 91 23.30 1.71 11.11
N PRO A 92 23.15 2.53 12.15
CA PRO A 92 21.88 3.21 12.40
C PRO A 92 21.40 3.96 11.16
N GLY A 93 20.10 3.88 10.88
CA GLY A 93 19.47 4.43 9.67
C GLY A 93 19.43 3.48 8.49
N ASP A 94 20.05 2.31 8.54
CA ASP A 94 19.93 1.31 7.47
C ASP A 94 18.52 0.71 7.46
N PRO A 95 17.87 0.58 6.28
CA PRO A 95 16.53 0.04 6.16
C PRO A 95 16.48 -1.47 6.35
N ILE A 96 15.39 -1.93 6.94
CA ILE A 96 15.07 -3.35 7.14
C ILE A 96 13.71 -3.62 6.51
N MET A 97 13.62 -4.67 5.71
CA MET A 97 12.40 -5.05 5.01
C MET A 97 12.08 -6.53 5.21
N PRO A 98 10.82 -6.95 5.12
CA PRO A 98 10.44 -8.36 5.08
C PRO A 98 11.18 -9.11 3.97
N ASP A 99 11.73 -10.30 4.29
CA ASP A 99 12.42 -11.17 3.34
C ASP A 99 11.40 -12.12 2.69
N VAL A 100 10.71 -11.63 1.68
CA VAL A 100 9.67 -12.36 0.96
C VAL A 100 9.92 -12.24 -0.53
N SER A 101 9.95 -13.39 -1.21
CA SER A 101 10.01 -13.46 -2.67
C SER A 101 8.62 -13.38 -3.26
N PHE A 102 8.51 -12.75 -4.44
CA PHE A 102 7.28 -12.75 -5.21
C PHE A 102 7.08 -14.12 -5.89
N GLU A 103 5.85 -14.62 -5.82
CA GLU A 103 5.42 -15.83 -6.50
C GLU A 103 4.09 -15.58 -7.23
N TYR A 104 3.93 -16.20 -8.38
CA TYR A 104 2.68 -16.20 -9.14
C TYR A 104 2.17 -17.63 -9.27
N HIS A 105 1.02 -17.88 -8.67
CA HIS A 105 0.33 -19.17 -8.73
C HIS A 105 -0.56 -19.19 -9.97
N LYS A 106 0.03 -19.55 -11.10
CA LYS A 106 -0.58 -19.47 -12.43
C LYS A 106 -1.89 -20.27 -12.55
N GLU A 107 -2.01 -21.38 -11.83
CA GLU A 107 -3.17 -22.28 -11.91
C GLU A 107 -4.46 -21.62 -11.42
N ASN A 108 -4.33 -20.63 -10.55
CA ASN A 108 -5.47 -19.96 -9.93
C ASN A 108 -5.40 -18.43 -9.97
N GLY A 109 -4.40 -17.86 -10.66
CA GLY A 109 -4.23 -16.41 -10.79
C GLY A 109 -3.98 -15.67 -9.47
N ILE A 110 -3.30 -16.32 -8.52
CA ILE A 110 -2.98 -15.70 -7.23
C ILE A 110 -1.53 -15.22 -7.22
N LEU A 111 -1.38 -13.97 -6.83
CA LEU A 111 -0.12 -13.33 -6.54
C LEU A 111 0.17 -13.50 -5.05
N TYR A 112 1.41 -13.88 -4.72
CA TYR A 112 1.93 -13.94 -3.36
C TYR A 112 3.19 -13.08 -3.27
N GLY A 113 3.32 -12.29 -2.22
CA GLY A 113 4.48 -11.42 -2.06
C GLY A 113 4.42 -10.60 -0.80
N LYS A 114 5.13 -9.48 -0.80
CA LYS A 114 5.11 -8.47 0.25
C LYS A 114 4.73 -7.11 -0.32
N ALA A 115 4.33 -6.20 0.54
CA ALA A 115 4.11 -4.80 0.20
C ALA A 115 3.20 -4.61 -1.02
N PHE A 116 2.13 -5.42 -1.14
CA PHE A 116 1.11 -5.20 -2.14
C PHE A 116 0.40 -3.87 -1.90
N ASP A 117 0.42 -3.41 -0.68
CA ASP A 117 0.31 -2.02 -0.30
C ASP A 117 1.72 -1.38 -0.25
N ASN A 118 2.13 -0.54 -1.24
CA ASN A 118 1.28 -0.24 -2.40
C ASN A 118 2.04 -0.49 -3.73
N ARG A 119 2.73 -1.62 -3.84
CA ARG A 119 3.40 -2.02 -5.10
C ARG A 119 2.40 -2.33 -6.20
N LEU A 120 1.20 -2.83 -5.85
CA LEU A 120 0.14 -3.06 -6.83
C LEU A 120 -0.37 -1.75 -7.41
N GLY A 121 -0.51 -0.72 -6.60
CA GLY A 121 -0.82 0.63 -7.10
C GLY A 121 0.25 1.16 -8.05
N CYS A 122 1.54 0.87 -7.81
CA CYS A 122 2.61 1.26 -8.73
C CYS A 122 2.48 0.58 -10.08
N VAL A 123 2.24 -0.73 -10.09
CA VAL A 123 2.00 -1.49 -11.33
C VAL A 123 0.77 -0.94 -12.03
N SER A 124 -0.32 -0.67 -11.32
CA SER A 124 -1.54 -0.12 -11.89
C SER A 124 -1.33 1.25 -12.56
N ILE A 125 -0.47 2.12 -12.00
CA ILE A 125 -0.09 3.38 -12.66
C ILE A 125 0.64 3.08 -13.98
N ILE A 126 1.65 2.19 -13.95
CA ILE A 126 2.46 1.85 -15.13
C ILE A 126 1.58 1.28 -16.23
N ASP A 127 0.74 0.30 -15.90
CA ASP A 127 -0.12 -0.38 -16.88
C ASP A 127 -1.21 0.54 -17.43
N THR A 128 -1.77 1.44 -16.59
CA THR A 128 -2.70 2.48 -17.06
C THR A 128 -2.03 3.42 -18.04
N MET A 129 -0.82 3.91 -17.74
CA MET A 129 -0.07 4.79 -18.64
C MET A 129 0.32 4.08 -19.94
N GLN A 130 0.69 2.80 -19.89
CA GLN A 130 0.99 2.01 -21.07
C GLN A 130 -0.25 1.80 -21.95
N ALA A 131 -1.39 1.51 -21.34
CA ALA A 131 -2.66 1.31 -22.07
C ALA A 131 -3.14 2.58 -22.78
N LEU A 132 -2.88 3.75 -22.23
CA LEU A 132 -3.31 5.04 -22.77
C LEU A 132 -2.27 5.68 -23.72
N ARG A 133 -1.06 5.16 -23.79
CA ARG A 133 0.07 5.79 -24.50
C ARG A 133 -0.22 6.14 -25.95
N ASP A 134 -0.78 5.19 -26.69
CA ASP A 134 -0.94 5.33 -28.16
C ASP A 134 -2.20 6.14 -28.53
N GLU A 135 -3.01 6.55 -27.55
CA GLU A 135 -4.20 7.37 -27.72
C GLU A 135 -4.15 8.68 -26.90
N ALA A 136 -2.99 9.02 -26.36
CA ALA A 136 -2.82 10.18 -25.47
C ALA A 136 -3.34 11.49 -26.11
N ASP A 137 -3.10 11.69 -27.40
CA ASP A 137 -3.55 12.88 -28.14
C ASP A 137 -5.08 12.93 -28.40
N GLN A 138 -5.79 11.84 -28.12
CA GLN A 138 -7.23 11.70 -28.31
C GLN A 138 -8.00 11.90 -27.00
N LEU A 139 -7.30 11.92 -25.86
CA LEU A 139 -7.91 12.10 -24.54
C LEU A 139 -8.30 13.57 -24.34
N ALA A 140 -9.41 13.81 -23.65
CA ALA A 140 -9.83 15.15 -23.27
C ALA A 140 -9.02 15.74 -22.10
N VAL A 141 -8.12 14.96 -21.52
CA VAL A 141 -7.30 15.30 -20.34
C VAL A 141 -5.83 14.95 -20.56
N GLU A 142 -4.94 15.73 -19.97
CA GLU A 142 -3.55 15.33 -19.78
C GLU A 142 -3.46 14.34 -18.61
N VAL A 143 -2.77 13.23 -18.81
CA VAL A 143 -2.61 12.19 -17.79
C VAL A 143 -1.19 12.16 -17.26
N VAL A 144 -1.03 12.34 -15.97
CA VAL A 144 0.27 12.34 -15.28
C VAL A 144 0.36 11.16 -14.30
N GLY A 145 1.27 10.22 -14.56
CA GLY A 145 1.59 9.14 -13.63
C GLY A 145 2.51 9.65 -12.51
N ALA A 146 2.08 9.57 -11.26
CA ALA A 146 2.80 10.11 -10.13
C ALA A 146 3.03 9.07 -9.02
N PHE A 147 4.26 8.95 -8.54
CA PHE A 147 4.65 8.05 -7.45
C PHE A 147 5.02 8.90 -6.22
N ALA A 148 4.19 8.84 -5.19
CA ALA A 148 4.41 9.55 -3.94
C ALA A 148 5.23 8.71 -2.96
N ALA A 149 6.25 9.29 -2.34
CA ALA A 149 7.05 8.66 -1.31
C ALA A 149 6.51 8.96 0.09
N GLN A 150 6.92 8.17 1.08
CA GLN A 150 6.58 8.37 2.49
C GLN A 150 5.06 8.39 2.76
N GLU A 151 4.33 7.49 2.08
CA GLU A 151 2.91 7.30 2.31
C GLU A 151 2.68 6.70 3.70
N GLU A 152 3.37 5.61 4.03
CA GLU A 152 3.26 4.82 5.26
C GLU A 152 3.60 5.59 6.55
N VAL A 153 4.29 6.69 6.42
CA VAL A 153 4.69 7.55 7.55
C VAL A 153 3.97 8.91 7.55
N GLY A 154 2.80 8.96 6.92
CA GLY A 154 1.89 10.12 6.99
C GLY A 154 1.60 10.79 5.66
N THR A 155 1.55 10.06 4.55
CA THR A 155 1.13 10.54 3.20
C THR A 155 1.88 11.79 2.73
N ARG A 156 3.19 11.90 3.10
CA ARG A 156 3.97 13.15 2.95
C ARG A 156 4.24 13.49 1.49
N GLY A 157 4.62 12.49 0.70
CA GLY A 157 4.93 12.66 -0.71
C GLY A 157 3.74 13.12 -1.54
N ALA A 158 2.53 12.72 -1.16
CA ALA A 158 1.31 13.12 -1.85
C ALA A 158 1.11 14.64 -1.85
N THR A 159 1.43 15.30 -0.75
CA THR A 159 1.38 16.77 -0.67
C THR A 159 2.34 17.41 -1.67
N VAL A 160 3.57 16.92 -1.74
CA VAL A 160 4.60 17.46 -2.65
C VAL A 160 4.22 17.18 -4.11
N THR A 161 3.81 15.95 -4.42
CA THR A 161 3.42 15.54 -5.77
C THR A 161 2.23 16.36 -6.26
N ALA A 162 1.19 16.54 -5.43
CA ALA A 162 0.02 17.31 -5.79
C ALA A 162 0.33 18.81 -6.00
N GLN A 163 1.27 19.36 -5.21
CA GLN A 163 1.74 20.74 -5.42
C GLN A 163 2.52 20.91 -6.74
N GLN A 164 3.28 19.90 -7.15
CA GLN A 164 4.04 19.95 -8.41
C GLN A 164 3.15 19.77 -9.62
N VAL A 165 2.24 18.80 -9.58
CA VAL A 165 1.35 18.46 -10.71
C VAL A 165 0.18 19.44 -10.82
N GLN A 166 -0.35 19.91 -9.69
CA GLN A 166 -1.54 20.77 -9.63
C GLN A 166 -2.74 20.17 -10.39
N PRO A 167 -3.15 18.93 -10.10
CA PRO A 167 -4.17 18.25 -10.86
C PRO A 167 -5.55 18.86 -10.64
N ASP A 168 -6.39 18.85 -11.69
CA ASP A 168 -7.82 19.16 -11.57
C ASP A 168 -8.62 17.99 -10.98
N LEU A 169 -8.22 16.75 -11.30
CA LEU A 169 -8.79 15.50 -10.83
C LEU A 169 -7.65 14.54 -10.45
N ALA A 170 -7.92 13.60 -9.57
CA ALA A 170 -6.95 12.56 -9.24
C ALA A 170 -7.58 11.18 -9.11
N ILE A 171 -6.88 10.17 -9.61
CA ILE A 171 -7.16 8.76 -9.32
C ILE A 171 -6.01 8.25 -8.44
N VAL A 172 -6.33 7.64 -7.31
CA VAL A 172 -5.37 7.03 -6.39
C VAL A 172 -5.56 5.53 -6.41
N PHE A 173 -4.50 4.81 -6.71
CA PHE A 173 -4.47 3.35 -6.58
C PHE A 173 -3.97 2.97 -5.19
N GLU A 174 -4.59 1.95 -4.60
CA GLU A 174 -4.32 1.57 -3.22
C GLU A 174 -4.33 0.05 -3.05
N GLY A 175 -3.32 -0.51 -2.37
CA GLY A 175 -3.35 -1.88 -1.87
C GLY A 175 -4.31 -1.97 -0.68
N SER A 176 -5.57 -2.30 -0.93
CA SER A 176 -6.62 -2.22 0.08
C SER A 176 -6.75 -3.50 0.90
N PRO A 177 -6.90 -3.42 2.24
CA PRO A 177 -7.12 -4.60 3.06
C PRO A 177 -8.34 -5.39 2.61
N ALA A 178 -8.16 -6.66 2.25
CA ALA A 178 -9.26 -7.59 2.05
C ALA A 178 -9.77 -8.08 3.41
N ASP A 179 -11.09 -8.16 3.52
CA ASP A 179 -11.80 -8.52 4.76
C ASP A 179 -12.74 -9.72 4.60
N ASP A 180 -12.63 -10.42 3.47
CA ASP A 180 -13.46 -11.55 3.07
C ASP A 180 -13.36 -12.78 4.00
N PHE A 181 -12.30 -12.89 4.80
CA PHE A 181 -12.18 -13.93 5.84
C PHE A 181 -12.68 -13.49 7.21
N TYR A 182 -12.82 -12.20 7.44
CA TYR A 182 -13.17 -11.65 8.74
C TYR A 182 -14.65 -11.29 8.84
N PHE A 183 -15.29 -11.01 7.68
CA PHE A 183 -16.69 -10.63 7.60
C PHE A 183 -17.44 -11.57 6.65
N ARG A 184 -18.72 -11.80 6.97
CA ARG A 184 -19.61 -12.57 6.09
C ARG A 184 -19.92 -11.81 4.80
N ALA A 185 -20.33 -12.55 3.79
CA ALA A 185 -20.85 -12.00 2.54
C ALA A 185 -21.95 -10.96 2.79
N GLY A 186 -21.89 -9.83 2.06
CA GLY A 186 -22.79 -8.69 2.22
C GLY A 186 -22.37 -7.68 3.29
N ILE A 187 -21.33 -7.99 4.08
CA ILE A 187 -20.69 -7.03 5.01
C ILE A 187 -19.25 -6.78 4.61
N ALA A 188 -18.54 -7.79 4.11
CA ALA A 188 -17.20 -7.64 3.56
C ALA A 188 -17.21 -6.62 2.41
N GLN A 189 -16.21 -5.74 2.41
CA GLN A 189 -16.06 -4.62 1.47
C GLN A 189 -14.78 -4.72 0.63
N GLY A 190 -14.02 -5.78 0.80
CA GLY A 190 -12.79 -6.06 0.08
C GLY A 190 -12.59 -7.57 -0.07
N CYS A 191 -13.27 -8.17 -1.04
CA CYS A 191 -13.18 -9.60 -1.32
C CYS A 191 -12.24 -9.82 -2.50
N LEU A 192 -11.32 -10.79 -2.40
CA LEU A 192 -10.54 -11.24 -3.56
C LEU A 192 -11.48 -11.76 -4.65
N ARG A 193 -11.11 -11.55 -5.91
CA ARG A 193 -11.85 -11.97 -7.12
C ARG A 193 -13.18 -11.25 -7.33
N SER A 194 -13.42 -10.19 -6.58
CA SER A 194 -14.65 -9.38 -6.70
C SER A 194 -14.42 -8.06 -7.43
N GLY A 195 -13.22 -7.88 -8.00
CA GLY A 195 -12.87 -6.72 -8.79
C GLY A 195 -12.36 -5.54 -7.95
N VAL A 196 -12.25 -4.40 -8.61
CA VAL A 196 -11.73 -3.17 -8.00
C VAL A 196 -12.61 -2.67 -6.85
N GLN A 197 -11.98 -2.25 -5.76
CA GLN A 197 -12.67 -1.60 -4.66
C GLN A 197 -12.80 -0.09 -4.93
N ILE A 198 -14.03 0.39 -5.14
CA ILE A 198 -14.31 1.83 -5.22
C ILE A 198 -14.50 2.35 -3.79
N ARG A 199 -13.59 3.19 -3.32
CA ARG A 199 -13.60 3.70 -1.95
C ARG A 199 -14.38 5.00 -1.86
N HIS A 200 -15.50 4.98 -1.12
CA HIS A 200 -16.35 6.15 -0.88
C HIS A 200 -15.78 7.08 0.20
N MET A 201 -15.18 6.50 1.23
CA MET A 201 -14.50 7.26 2.29
C MET A 201 -13.50 6.39 3.05
N ASP A 202 -12.54 7.04 3.65
CA ASP A 202 -11.72 6.53 4.75
C ASP A 202 -11.56 7.61 5.84
N ASN A 203 -10.62 7.41 6.78
CA ASN A 203 -10.42 8.35 7.88
C ASN A 203 -9.88 9.73 7.43
N SER A 204 -9.32 9.82 6.23
CA SER A 204 -8.65 11.03 5.74
C SER A 204 -9.47 11.83 4.73
N TYR A 205 -10.49 11.24 4.08
CA TYR A 205 -11.26 11.91 3.04
C TYR A 205 -12.63 11.27 2.80
N ILE A 206 -13.51 12.03 2.12
CA ILE A 206 -14.75 11.55 1.52
C ILE A 206 -14.66 11.80 0.02
N SER A 207 -14.89 10.76 -0.77
CA SER A 207 -14.82 10.82 -2.23
C SER A 207 -15.86 11.77 -2.83
N ASN A 208 -15.53 12.34 -3.98
CA ASN A 208 -16.50 13.07 -4.80
C ASN A 208 -17.56 12.13 -5.35
N VAL A 209 -18.83 12.43 -5.05
CA VAL A 209 -19.97 11.57 -5.39
C VAL A 209 -20.16 11.40 -6.90
N GLU A 210 -19.96 12.46 -7.70
CA GLU A 210 -20.08 12.38 -9.15
C GLU A 210 -18.97 11.55 -9.78
N PHE A 211 -17.75 11.62 -9.20
CA PHE A 211 -16.64 10.80 -9.66
C PHE A 211 -16.85 9.31 -9.34
N ILE A 212 -17.37 8.98 -8.14
CA ILE A 212 -17.79 7.62 -7.77
C ILE A 212 -18.86 7.09 -8.75
N ARG A 213 -19.95 7.85 -8.96
CA ARG A 213 -21.02 7.45 -9.88
C ARG A 213 -20.50 7.17 -11.27
N PHE A 214 -19.61 8.03 -11.76
CA PHE A 214 -19.02 7.82 -13.07
C PHE A 214 -18.20 6.52 -13.16
N ALA A 215 -17.40 6.19 -12.13
CA ALA A 215 -16.69 4.92 -12.09
C ALA A 215 -17.65 3.71 -12.04
N GLN A 216 -18.73 3.79 -11.25
CA GLN A 216 -19.75 2.75 -11.17
C GLN A 216 -20.50 2.57 -12.50
N GLU A 217 -20.97 3.65 -13.13
CA GLU A 217 -21.58 3.64 -14.47
C GLU A 217 -20.66 3.02 -15.52
N THR A 218 -19.35 3.32 -15.44
CA THR A 218 -18.34 2.75 -16.33
C THR A 218 -18.21 1.24 -16.11
N GLY A 219 -18.16 0.81 -14.84
CA GLY A 219 -18.11 -0.61 -14.48
C GLY A 219 -19.33 -1.37 -14.97
N ASP A 220 -20.52 -0.86 -14.70
CA ASP A 220 -21.81 -1.47 -15.12
C ASP A 220 -21.89 -1.57 -16.64
N LYS A 221 -21.58 -0.51 -17.36
CA LYS A 221 -21.63 -0.46 -18.83
C LYS A 221 -20.67 -1.45 -19.49
N LEU A 222 -19.48 -1.63 -18.94
CA LEU A 222 -18.41 -2.42 -19.56
C LEU A 222 -18.20 -3.80 -18.91
N GLY A 223 -19.01 -4.15 -17.91
CA GLY A 223 -18.90 -5.41 -17.19
C GLY A 223 -17.57 -5.52 -16.42
N ILE A 224 -17.07 -4.42 -15.88
CA ILE A 224 -15.91 -4.43 -15.00
C ILE A 224 -16.41 -4.71 -13.59
N LYS A 225 -15.92 -5.79 -12.98
CA LYS A 225 -16.29 -6.11 -11.60
C LYS A 225 -15.78 -5.03 -10.64
N TYR A 226 -16.63 -4.59 -9.74
CA TYR A 226 -16.24 -3.67 -8.66
C TYR A 226 -17.01 -3.96 -7.37
N GLN A 227 -16.51 -3.42 -6.28
CA GLN A 227 -17.12 -3.50 -4.96
C GLN A 227 -16.97 -2.16 -4.24
N ASP A 228 -18.01 -1.76 -3.51
CA ASP A 228 -18.03 -0.49 -2.81
C ASP A 228 -17.41 -0.62 -1.41
N ALA A 229 -16.63 0.37 -0.98
CA ALA A 229 -16.04 0.41 0.34
C ALA A 229 -16.25 1.74 1.06
N VAL A 230 -16.77 1.63 2.28
CA VAL A 230 -16.93 2.74 3.23
C VAL A 230 -16.14 2.38 4.48
N ARG A 231 -14.94 2.92 4.62
CA ARG A 231 -14.00 2.54 5.68
C ARG A 231 -13.98 3.59 6.80
N ARG A 232 -13.93 3.13 8.06
CA ARG A 232 -13.73 4.02 9.22
C ARG A 232 -12.27 4.24 9.56
N GLY A 233 -11.40 3.32 9.16
CA GLY A 233 -9.97 3.34 9.43
C GLY A 233 -9.16 3.45 8.15
N GLY A 234 -7.85 3.62 8.33
CA GLY A 234 -6.91 3.83 7.24
C GLY A 234 -6.91 5.26 6.71
N SER A 235 -5.88 5.58 6.00
CA SER A 235 -5.70 6.84 5.28
C SER A 235 -4.99 6.52 3.98
N THR A 236 -5.16 7.35 2.97
CA THR A 236 -4.49 7.20 1.68
C THR A 236 -3.96 8.56 1.22
N ASN A 237 -3.18 8.55 0.17
CA ASN A 237 -2.73 9.77 -0.50
C ASN A 237 -3.89 10.71 -0.89
N ALA A 238 -5.11 10.18 -1.06
CA ALA A 238 -6.31 10.95 -1.39
C ALA A 238 -6.57 12.06 -0.38
N GLY A 239 -6.36 11.81 0.92
CA GLY A 239 -6.56 12.80 1.96
C GLY A 239 -5.73 14.07 1.78
N LYS A 240 -4.48 13.93 1.33
CA LYS A 240 -3.60 15.09 1.07
C LYS A 240 -3.88 15.72 -0.29
N ILE A 241 -4.09 14.92 -1.32
CA ILE A 241 -4.38 15.41 -2.67
C ILE A 241 -5.68 16.22 -2.67
N SER A 242 -6.73 15.73 -2.01
CA SER A 242 -8.03 16.41 -1.95
C SER A 242 -8.00 17.80 -1.30
N LEU A 243 -7.00 18.08 -0.48
CA LEU A 243 -6.82 19.37 0.19
C LEU A 243 -5.87 20.33 -0.57
N THR A 244 -5.41 19.95 -1.75
CA THR A 244 -4.47 20.76 -2.54
C THR A 244 -5.22 21.75 -3.40
N GLY A 245 -4.65 22.96 -3.59
CA GLY A 245 -5.19 23.99 -4.47
C GLY A 245 -6.59 24.43 -4.10
N LYS A 246 -7.53 24.24 -5.03
CA LYS A 246 -8.97 24.58 -4.86
C LYS A 246 -9.83 23.39 -4.42
N ALA A 247 -9.23 22.39 -3.79
CA ALA A 247 -9.78 21.08 -3.50
C ALA A 247 -9.92 20.19 -4.76
N VAL A 248 -9.10 19.15 -4.80
CA VAL A 248 -9.06 18.20 -5.95
C VAL A 248 -10.04 17.06 -5.69
N PRO A 249 -11.03 16.82 -6.57
CA PRO A 249 -11.83 15.60 -6.52
C PRO A 249 -10.97 14.36 -6.73
N VAL A 250 -11.08 13.39 -5.84
CA VAL A 250 -10.29 12.17 -5.88
C VAL A 250 -11.21 10.95 -6.00
N LEU A 251 -10.83 10.01 -6.86
CA LEU A 251 -11.34 8.66 -6.94
C LEU A 251 -10.27 7.70 -6.42
N VAL A 252 -10.59 6.88 -5.41
CA VAL A 252 -9.67 5.84 -4.94
C VAL A 252 -10.13 4.48 -5.44
N LEU A 253 -9.24 3.81 -6.16
CA LEU A 253 -9.38 2.48 -6.71
C LEU A 253 -8.49 1.51 -5.92
N GLY A 254 -9.10 0.71 -5.07
CA GLY A 254 -8.41 -0.24 -4.22
C GLY A 254 -8.28 -1.61 -4.87
N ILE A 255 -7.14 -2.25 -4.65
CA ILE A 255 -6.87 -3.63 -5.06
C ILE A 255 -6.96 -4.50 -3.82
N PRO A 256 -7.98 -5.38 -3.69
CA PRO A 256 -8.12 -6.21 -2.50
C PRO A 256 -6.89 -7.09 -2.27
N SER A 257 -6.27 -6.93 -1.12
CA SER A 257 -5.07 -7.68 -0.73
C SER A 257 -5.23 -8.20 0.68
N ARG A 258 -5.07 -9.51 0.88
CA ARG A 258 -5.10 -10.13 2.21
C ARG A 258 -3.80 -9.87 2.93
N TYR A 259 -3.88 -9.70 4.24
CA TYR A 259 -2.74 -9.54 5.16
C TYR A 259 -1.89 -8.30 4.89
N VAL A 260 -2.48 -7.23 4.36
CA VAL A 260 -1.83 -5.92 4.26
C VAL A 260 -1.26 -5.51 5.63
N HIS A 261 -0.11 -4.84 5.65
CA HIS A 261 0.64 -4.51 6.86
C HIS A 261 1.15 -5.74 7.62
N SER A 262 1.47 -6.81 6.89
CA SER A 262 2.20 -7.97 7.40
C SER A 262 3.34 -8.35 6.44
N HIS A 263 4.11 -9.39 6.80
CA HIS A 263 5.20 -9.87 5.95
C HIS A 263 4.73 -10.42 4.60
N TYR A 264 3.52 -11.00 4.55
CA TYR A 264 3.04 -11.77 3.41
C TYR A 264 1.68 -11.26 2.96
N ASN A 265 1.50 -11.14 1.65
CA ASN A 265 0.24 -10.70 1.08
C ASN A 265 -0.22 -11.66 -0.02
N PHE A 266 -1.53 -11.76 -0.19
CA PHE A 266 -2.16 -12.39 -1.36
C PHE A 266 -3.06 -11.39 -2.07
N CYS A 267 -3.04 -11.45 -3.41
CA CYS A 267 -3.95 -10.70 -4.26
C CYS A 267 -4.36 -11.59 -5.44
N ALA A 268 -5.52 -11.35 -6.03
CA ALA A 268 -5.90 -11.97 -7.29
C ALA A 268 -5.51 -11.08 -8.48
N GLU A 269 -4.89 -11.67 -9.51
CA GLU A 269 -4.50 -10.97 -10.73
C GLU A 269 -5.72 -10.30 -11.39
N GLU A 270 -6.87 -10.98 -11.45
CA GLU A 270 -8.10 -10.43 -12.01
C GLU A 270 -8.59 -9.16 -11.32
N ASP A 271 -8.26 -8.94 -10.04
CA ASP A 271 -8.60 -7.70 -9.33
C ASP A 271 -7.66 -6.54 -9.71
N VAL A 272 -6.38 -6.84 -9.99
CA VAL A 272 -5.43 -5.88 -10.55
C VAL A 272 -5.86 -5.45 -11.95
N ASP A 273 -6.20 -6.42 -12.81
CA ASP A 273 -6.68 -6.17 -14.17
C ASP A 273 -7.97 -5.34 -14.17
N ALA A 274 -8.91 -5.66 -13.28
CA ALA A 274 -10.15 -4.89 -13.13
C ALA A 274 -9.86 -3.45 -12.69
N THR A 275 -8.88 -3.25 -11.82
CA THR A 275 -8.48 -1.93 -11.31
C THR A 275 -7.85 -1.07 -12.42
N VAL A 276 -6.91 -1.63 -13.17
CA VAL A 276 -6.29 -0.96 -14.33
C VAL A 276 -7.33 -0.63 -15.39
N ARG A 277 -8.17 -1.61 -15.75
CA ARG A 277 -9.24 -1.42 -16.73
C ARG A 277 -10.22 -0.34 -16.29
N MET A 278 -10.61 -0.31 -15.01
CA MET A 278 -11.49 0.74 -14.48
C MET A 278 -10.86 2.13 -14.63
N ALA A 279 -9.60 2.28 -14.27
CA ALA A 279 -8.90 3.56 -14.40
C ALA A 279 -8.80 4.02 -15.86
N VAL A 280 -8.41 3.13 -16.76
CA VAL A 280 -8.28 3.39 -18.21
C VAL A 280 -9.62 3.86 -18.79
N GLU A 281 -10.70 3.12 -18.52
CA GLU A 281 -12.02 3.43 -19.08
C GLU A 281 -12.65 4.68 -18.45
N VAL A 282 -12.38 4.95 -17.19
CA VAL A 282 -12.76 6.22 -16.54
C VAL A 282 -12.03 7.38 -17.23
N ILE A 283 -10.71 7.28 -17.45
CA ILE A 283 -9.94 8.33 -18.11
C ILE A 283 -10.43 8.56 -19.55
N ARG A 284 -10.65 7.52 -20.33
CA ARG A 284 -11.21 7.59 -21.69
C ARG A 284 -12.57 8.26 -21.76
N GLY A 285 -13.38 8.03 -20.74
CA GLY A 285 -14.74 8.56 -20.67
C GLY A 285 -14.86 9.97 -20.09
N LEU A 286 -13.73 10.60 -19.68
CA LEU A 286 -13.74 12.01 -19.27
C LEU A 286 -13.94 12.89 -20.50
N ASP A 287 -15.01 13.69 -20.46
CA ASP A 287 -15.29 14.77 -21.40
C ASP A 287 -15.55 16.08 -20.64
N GLU A 288 -15.72 17.18 -21.34
CA GLU A 288 -15.94 18.50 -20.73
C GLU A 288 -17.16 18.50 -19.79
N GLU A 289 -18.24 17.84 -20.17
CA GLU A 289 -19.47 17.78 -19.37
C GLU A 289 -19.24 17.00 -18.07
N ARG A 290 -18.60 15.83 -18.14
CA ARG A 290 -18.31 15.02 -16.96
C ARG A 290 -17.32 15.71 -16.02
N ILE A 291 -16.28 16.30 -16.58
CA ILE A 291 -15.31 17.08 -15.81
C ILE A 291 -16.00 18.25 -15.10
N ALA A 292 -16.87 19.00 -15.80
CA ALA A 292 -17.64 20.08 -15.20
C ALA A 292 -18.54 19.60 -14.04
N ARG A 293 -19.22 18.46 -14.21
CA ARG A 293 -20.06 17.84 -13.16
C ARG A 293 -19.21 17.46 -11.93
N ILE A 294 -18.08 16.77 -12.14
CA ILE A 294 -17.19 16.35 -11.06
C ILE A 294 -16.64 17.59 -10.32
N LEU A 295 -16.25 18.61 -11.05
CA LEU A 295 -15.73 19.86 -10.51
C LEU A 295 -16.83 20.80 -9.96
N ARG A 296 -18.13 20.45 -10.13
CA ARG A 296 -19.28 21.30 -9.79
C ARG A 296 -19.19 22.70 -10.42
N LYS A 297 -18.66 22.77 -11.64
CA LYS A 297 -18.68 23.98 -12.47
C LYS A 297 -20.00 24.00 -13.24
N GLU A 298 -20.64 25.18 -13.35
CA GLU A 298 -21.77 25.35 -14.26
C GLU A 298 -21.28 25.14 -15.69
N VAL A 299 -21.98 24.29 -16.44
CA VAL A 299 -21.76 24.15 -17.89
C VAL A 299 -22.44 25.37 -18.52
N ILE A 300 -21.64 26.33 -19.01
CA ILE A 300 -22.12 27.53 -19.71
C ILE A 300 -22.47 27.17 -21.13
#